data_c7024110050270e2fb5e0c225a420875
#
_entry.id   c7024110050270e2fb5e0c225a420875
#
_cell.length_a   1.000
_cell.length_b   1.000
_cell.length_c   1.000
_cell.angle_alpha   90.00
_cell.angle_beta   90.00
_cell.angle_gamma   90.00
#
_symmetry.space_group_name_H-M   'P 1'
#
loop_
_entity.id
_entity.type
_entity.pdbx_description
1 polymer ?
#
loop_
_entity_poly.entity_id
_entity_poly.type
_entity_poly.pdbx_seq_one_letter_code
_entity_poly.pdbx_strand_id
1 'polypeptide(L)'
;MYTIELRLDTRGYDEYFEKKFKYGYKLKRALVNYFNMQENRRVNSDRYKELAERMKELNTRQDIIKDTKDKGRKKLLKEAYKELSEEVKKGWIELNDSYGLDNGKFVDYKKLGEASVMYERYASKGIINWSSFESMAQATKQGYLKRRKQANSDNTLKVPRYVDFNTLWYRKCNNNITPDGLRFGKRGNYIVFPYIFKGTDEIRFTYALERQKIAWYGVKRTLDRHNKWLYSVLIVFSEVPYGLPESPVKQGKVVVSVDVDKLAIKTLNVDTEEEVFFDIANDFGYSEKLSYYDRKLEESRRQSNPDNYNVDGTVKEGKRSWVKTKNYNTLLARKRTLWHKIKQSRKDRFHSITKAIVLNCDEIVVIKEDFKALQKRKDYNSEEMKWMDSRKQKGAEIMFNAPYEFIELLKQKATYLGISYSEITKEKQ
;
A
#
# COMPACT_ATOMS: atom_id res chain seq x y z
N MET A 1 -0.05 14.69 7.79
CA MET A 1 0.66 14.76 6.48
C MET A 1 -0.31 14.46 5.35
N TYR A 2 -0.27 15.22 4.25
CA TYR A 2 -1.07 14.98 3.06
C TYR A 2 -0.21 15.15 1.80
N THR A 3 -0.72 14.71 0.65
CA THR A 3 0.02 14.70 -0.61
C THR A 3 -0.72 15.51 -1.67
N ILE A 4 -0.02 16.42 -2.32
CA ILE A 4 -0.47 17.07 -3.54
C ILE A 4 0.20 16.36 -4.72
N GLU A 5 -0.57 15.93 -5.72
CA GLU A 5 -0.08 15.36 -6.97
C GLU A 5 -0.24 16.40 -8.07
N LEU A 6 0.88 16.87 -8.64
CA LEU A 6 0.89 17.81 -9.77
C LEU A 6 1.47 17.14 -10.99
N ARG A 7 0.83 17.30 -12.14
CA ARG A 7 1.36 16.81 -13.40
C ARG A 7 2.56 17.66 -13.84
N LEU A 8 3.58 17.02 -14.41
CA LEU A 8 4.76 17.69 -14.95
C LEU A 8 4.65 17.86 -16.48
N ASP A 9 5.08 18.98 -16.98
CA ASP A 9 5.36 19.15 -18.42
C ASP A 9 6.75 18.57 -18.72
N THR A 10 6.77 17.44 -19.40
CA THR A 10 8.01 16.71 -19.73
C THR A 10 8.32 16.71 -21.20
N ARG A 11 7.67 17.58 -21.99
CA ARG A 11 7.91 17.65 -23.43
C ARG A 11 9.38 17.91 -23.74
N GLY A 12 9.97 17.07 -24.59
CA GLY A 12 11.40 17.11 -24.91
C GLY A 12 12.33 16.43 -23.91
N TYR A 13 11.80 15.88 -22.79
CA TYR A 13 12.58 15.24 -21.73
C TYR A 13 12.10 13.84 -21.37
N ASP A 14 11.33 13.19 -22.21
CA ASP A 14 10.76 11.87 -21.92
C ASP A 14 11.86 10.83 -21.65
N GLU A 15 12.93 10.82 -22.44
CA GLU A 15 14.08 9.93 -22.25
C GLU A 15 14.77 10.12 -20.87
N TYR A 16 14.79 11.34 -20.34
CA TYR A 16 15.39 11.64 -19.04
C TYR A 16 14.71 10.85 -17.92
N PHE A 17 13.37 10.88 -17.92
CA PHE A 17 12.59 10.14 -16.91
C PHE A 17 12.57 8.64 -17.20
N GLU A 18 12.44 8.22 -18.45
CA GLU A 18 12.50 6.80 -18.81
C GLU A 18 13.80 6.15 -18.34
N LYS A 19 14.94 6.83 -18.55
CA LYS A 19 16.24 6.38 -18.07
C LYS A 19 16.26 6.25 -16.55
N LYS A 20 15.78 7.25 -15.81
CA LYS A 20 15.70 7.21 -14.33
C LYS A 20 14.84 6.02 -13.85
N PHE A 21 13.68 5.80 -14.42
CA PHE A 21 12.79 4.71 -14.06
C PHE A 21 13.35 3.34 -14.44
N LYS A 22 13.98 3.21 -15.61
CA LYS A 22 14.63 1.97 -16.06
C LYS A 22 15.74 1.52 -15.09
N TYR A 23 16.61 2.45 -14.72
CA TYR A 23 17.72 2.15 -13.81
C TYR A 23 17.26 2.03 -12.36
N GLY A 24 16.29 2.84 -11.94
CA GLY A 24 15.64 2.71 -10.64
C GLY A 24 14.97 1.34 -10.45
N TYR A 25 14.31 0.82 -11.49
CA TYR A 25 13.74 -0.53 -11.46
C TYR A 25 14.80 -1.62 -11.30
N LYS A 26 15.92 -1.52 -12.05
CA LYS A 26 17.04 -2.48 -11.90
C LYS A 26 17.60 -2.46 -10.48
N LEU A 27 17.81 -1.26 -9.94
CA LEU A 27 18.33 -1.08 -8.59
C LEU A 27 17.34 -1.63 -7.53
N LYS A 28 16.04 -1.38 -7.71
CA LYS A 28 15.00 -1.93 -6.83
C LYS A 28 15.00 -3.46 -6.83
N ARG A 29 15.18 -4.09 -8.00
CA ARG A 29 15.30 -5.55 -8.09
C ARG A 29 16.53 -6.08 -7.34
N ALA A 30 17.70 -5.43 -7.50
CA ALA A 30 18.92 -5.81 -6.77
C ALA A 30 18.71 -5.71 -5.25
N LEU A 31 18.03 -4.66 -4.76
CA LEU A 31 17.68 -4.52 -3.35
C LEU A 31 16.74 -5.64 -2.86
N VAL A 32 15.72 -5.98 -3.63
CA VAL A 32 14.81 -7.09 -3.29
C VAL A 32 15.57 -8.41 -3.24
N ASN A 33 16.43 -8.68 -4.22
CA ASN A 33 17.24 -9.89 -4.25
C ASN A 33 18.19 -9.96 -3.05
N TYR A 34 18.81 -8.84 -2.68
CA TYR A 34 19.68 -8.77 -1.50
C TYR A 34 18.93 -9.16 -0.22
N PHE A 35 17.79 -8.54 0.06
CA PHE A 35 17.02 -8.85 1.27
C PHE A 35 16.48 -10.29 1.27
N ASN A 36 16.08 -10.81 0.11
CA ASN A 36 15.68 -12.22 -0.02
C ASN A 36 16.84 -13.18 0.27
N MET A 37 18.04 -12.85 -0.21
CA MET A 37 19.24 -13.65 0.05
C MET A 37 19.59 -13.62 1.54
N GLN A 38 19.52 -12.46 2.20
CA GLN A 38 19.79 -12.37 3.64
C GLN A 38 18.77 -13.18 4.46
N GLU A 39 17.49 -13.16 4.07
CA GLU A 39 16.48 -14.00 4.73
C GLU A 39 16.74 -15.49 4.55
N ASN A 40 17.05 -15.91 3.34
CA ASN A 40 17.37 -17.32 3.09
C ASN A 40 18.56 -17.77 3.93
N ARG A 41 19.61 -16.95 4.04
CA ARG A 41 20.76 -17.24 4.90
C ARG A 41 20.36 -17.32 6.36
N ARG A 42 19.52 -16.38 6.84
CA ARG A 42 19.02 -16.36 8.22
C ARG A 42 18.22 -17.61 8.55
N VAL A 43 17.25 -17.98 7.71
CA VAL A 43 16.37 -19.15 7.93
C VAL A 43 17.14 -20.47 7.90
N ASN A 44 18.18 -20.54 7.09
CA ASN A 44 19.02 -21.74 6.98
C ASN A 44 20.12 -21.82 8.05
N SER A 45 20.28 -20.78 8.90
CA SER A 45 21.32 -20.80 9.96
C SER A 45 20.92 -21.72 11.12
N ASP A 46 21.91 -22.35 11.75
CA ASP A 46 21.69 -23.23 12.90
C ASP A 46 21.09 -22.45 14.08
N ARG A 47 21.47 -21.18 14.25
CA ARG A 47 20.89 -20.31 15.28
C ARG A 47 19.39 -20.06 15.07
N TYR A 48 18.93 -19.98 13.82
CA TYR A 48 17.49 -19.88 13.52
C TYR A 48 16.76 -21.16 13.95
N LYS A 49 17.33 -22.32 13.64
CA LYS A 49 16.71 -23.62 13.99
C LYS A 49 16.63 -23.78 15.51
N GLU A 50 17.71 -23.47 16.22
CA GLU A 50 17.74 -23.48 17.70
C GLU A 50 16.66 -22.57 18.30
N LEU A 51 16.57 -21.32 17.83
CA LEU A 51 15.56 -20.39 18.32
C LEU A 51 14.12 -20.81 17.98
N ALA A 52 13.93 -21.47 16.83
CA ALA A 52 12.64 -22.01 16.42
C ALA A 52 12.20 -23.18 17.34
N GLU A 53 13.13 -24.02 17.76
CA GLU A 53 12.86 -25.11 18.74
C GLU A 53 12.52 -24.54 20.12
N ARG A 54 13.29 -23.57 20.61
CA ARG A 54 13.00 -22.88 21.86
C ARG A 54 11.63 -22.16 21.84
N MET A 55 11.24 -21.64 20.68
CA MET A 55 9.91 -21.03 20.51
C MET A 55 8.79 -22.08 20.59
N LYS A 56 9.00 -23.31 20.09
CA LYS A 56 8.05 -24.42 20.27
C LYS A 56 7.94 -24.79 21.76
N GLU A 57 9.08 -24.85 22.45
CA GLU A 57 9.11 -25.09 23.91
C GLU A 57 8.32 -24.02 24.67
N LEU A 58 8.47 -22.73 24.33
CA LEU A 58 7.68 -21.65 24.90
C LEU A 58 6.18 -21.84 24.71
N ASN A 59 5.76 -22.24 23.51
CA ASN A 59 4.34 -22.50 23.24
C ASN A 59 3.81 -23.66 24.10
N THR A 60 4.57 -24.75 24.20
CA THR A 60 4.21 -25.89 25.07
C THR A 60 4.10 -25.47 26.57
N ARG A 61 5.07 -24.67 27.05
CA ARG A 61 5.01 -24.14 28.43
C ARG A 61 3.81 -23.21 28.63
N GLN A 62 3.44 -22.41 27.64
CA GLN A 62 2.26 -21.56 27.72
C GLN A 62 0.97 -22.37 27.84
N ASP A 63 0.86 -23.47 27.14
CA ASP A 63 -0.31 -24.35 27.23
C ASP A 63 -0.36 -25.05 28.59
N ILE A 64 0.77 -25.53 29.11
CA ILE A 64 0.86 -26.10 30.49
C ILE A 64 0.43 -25.05 31.53
N ILE A 65 0.84 -23.79 31.40
CA ILE A 65 0.44 -22.69 32.29
C ILE A 65 -1.07 -22.47 32.25
N LYS A 66 -1.71 -22.55 31.08
CA LYS A 66 -3.17 -22.42 30.95
C LYS A 66 -3.90 -23.52 31.74
N ASP A 67 -3.42 -24.75 31.58
CA ASP A 67 -4.07 -25.94 32.15
C ASP A 67 -3.80 -26.14 33.66
N THR A 68 -2.77 -25.46 34.20
CA THR A 68 -2.41 -25.58 35.63
C THR A 68 -3.41 -24.82 36.51
N LYS A 69 -4.11 -25.58 37.39
CA LYS A 69 -5.09 -25.04 38.37
C LYS A 69 -4.45 -24.54 39.65
N ASP A 70 -3.35 -25.15 40.11
CA ASP A 70 -2.62 -24.76 41.31
C ASP A 70 -1.98 -23.38 41.18
N LYS A 71 -2.35 -22.45 42.06
CA LYS A 71 -1.89 -21.05 41.99
C LYS A 71 -0.39 -20.90 42.26
N GLY A 72 0.18 -21.67 43.19
CA GLY A 72 1.60 -21.60 43.55
C GLY A 72 2.48 -22.10 42.38
N ARG A 73 2.17 -23.30 41.88
CA ARG A 73 2.85 -23.90 40.74
C ARG A 73 2.71 -23.03 39.47
N LYS A 74 1.53 -22.45 39.27
CA LYS A 74 1.28 -21.54 38.12
C LYS A 74 2.15 -20.29 38.19
N LYS A 75 2.45 -19.75 39.38
CA LYS A 75 3.32 -18.59 39.56
C LYS A 75 4.76 -18.93 39.14
N LEU A 76 5.33 -20.02 39.62
CA LEU A 76 6.68 -20.49 39.29
C LEU A 76 6.83 -20.76 37.77
N LEU A 77 5.82 -21.41 37.18
CA LEU A 77 5.83 -21.65 35.70
C LEU A 77 5.79 -20.37 34.90
N LYS A 78 5.08 -19.34 35.36
CA LYS A 78 5.05 -18.03 34.69
C LYS A 78 6.39 -17.29 34.79
N GLU A 79 7.08 -17.39 35.91
CA GLU A 79 8.40 -16.79 36.09
C GLU A 79 9.43 -17.45 35.14
N ALA A 80 9.51 -18.79 35.14
CA ALA A 80 10.38 -19.53 34.23
C ALA A 80 10.02 -19.29 32.72
N TYR A 81 8.74 -19.15 32.40
CA TYR A 81 8.29 -18.79 31.08
C TYR A 81 8.78 -17.38 30.65
N LYS A 82 8.72 -16.41 31.57
CA LYS A 82 9.15 -15.04 31.35
C LYS A 82 10.64 -14.98 31.03
N GLU A 83 11.47 -15.66 31.84
CA GLU A 83 12.93 -15.69 31.60
C GLU A 83 13.29 -16.29 30.24
N LEU A 84 12.72 -17.46 29.91
CA LEU A 84 12.95 -18.09 28.62
C LEU A 84 12.42 -17.23 27.46
N SER A 85 11.29 -16.57 27.64
CA SER A 85 10.70 -15.67 26.64
C SER A 85 11.60 -14.45 26.35
N GLU A 86 12.20 -13.87 27.39
CA GLU A 86 13.14 -12.76 27.24
C GLU A 86 14.43 -13.20 26.54
N GLU A 87 14.98 -14.36 26.89
CA GLU A 87 16.15 -14.95 26.24
C GLU A 87 15.90 -15.20 24.76
N VAL A 88 14.79 -15.87 24.42
CA VAL A 88 14.40 -16.16 23.04
C VAL A 88 14.18 -14.87 22.24
N LYS A 89 13.53 -13.88 22.83
CA LYS A 89 13.31 -12.58 22.23
C LYS A 89 14.64 -11.87 21.94
N LYS A 90 15.59 -11.88 22.86
CA LYS A 90 16.93 -11.33 22.68
C LYS A 90 17.67 -12.05 21.55
N GLY A 91 17.64 -13.39 21.55
CA GLY A 91 18.25 -14.20 20.49
C GLY A 91 17.70 -13.88 19.09
N TRP A 92 16.39 -13.68 18.96
CA TRP A 92 15.78 -13.25 17.68
C TRP A 92 16.22 -11.85 17.24
N ILE A 93 16.40 -10.92 18.19
CA ILE A 93 16.92 -9.58 17.88
C ILE A 93 18.35 -9.67 17.36
N GLU A 94 19.23 -10.36 18.07
CA GLU A 94 20.63 -10.56 17.69
C GLU A 94 20.76 -11.26 16.32
N LEU A 95 19.98 -12.31 16.10
CA LEU A 95 19.96 -13.01 14.82
C LEU A 95 19.52 -12.09 13.68
N ASN A 96 18.45 -11.29 13.87
CA ASN A 96 18.00 -10.36 12.85
C ASN A 96 19.05 -9.26 12.57
N ASP A 97 19.71 -8.76 13.60
CA ASP A 97 20.78 -7.76 13.50
C ASP A 97 21.96 -8.28 12.67
N SER A 98 22.38 -9.53 12.89
CA SER A 98 23.51 -10.13 12.17
C SER A 98 23.30 -10.24 10.67
N TYR A 99 22.03 -10.29 10.22
CA TYR A 99 21.66 -10.31 8.79
C TYR A 99 21.17 -8.95 8.26
N GLY A 100 21.27 -7.88 9.06
CA GLY A 100 20.79 -6.54 8.68
C GLY A 100 19.26 -6.43 8.52
N LEU A 101 18.51 -7.33 9.18
CA LEU A 101 17.06 -7.46 9.12
C LEU A 101 16.38 -6.99 10.42
N ASP A 102 17.05 -6.17 11.19
CA ASP A 102 16.57 -5.57 12.44
C ASP A 102 15.46 -4.53 12.21
N ASN A 103 14.62 -4.34 13.23
CA ASN A 103 13.63 -3.27 13.25
C ASN A 103 14.29 -1.96 13.71
N GLY A 104 14.27 -0.94 12.86
CA GLY A 104 14.56 0.44 13.26
C GLY A 104 15.96 0.94 12.99
N LYS A 105 16.97 0.10 12.74
CA LYS A 105 18.30 0.57 12.36
C LYS A 105 18.33 1.03 10.90
N PHE A 106 19.12 2.07 10.64
CA PHE A 106 19.40 2.51 9.28
C PHE A 106 20.06 1.40 8.47
N VAL A 107 19.69 1.31 7.20
CA VAL A 107 20.34 0.38 6.27
C VAL A 107 21.77 0.83 6.06
N ASP A 108 22.75 -0.07 6.28
CA ASP A 108 24.11 0.20 5.86
C ASP A 108 24.22 0.06 4.34
N TYR A 109 24.19 1.20 3.65
CA TYR A 109 24.12 1.26 2.20
C TYR A 109 25.35 0.70 1.49
N LYS A 110 26.52 0.66 2.19
CA LYS A 110 27.76 0.08 1.66
C LYS A 110 27.72 -1.45 1.65
N LYS A 111 26.89 -2.05 2.48
CA LYS A 111 26.78 -3.52 2.65
C LYS A 111 25.62 -4.15 1.88
N LEU A 112 24.98 -3.45 0.94
CA LEU A 112 23.88 -3.96 0.15
C LEU A 112 24.31 -4.80 -1.08
N GLY A 113 25.55 -5.30 -1.10
CA GLY A 113 26.07 -6.17 -2.15
C GLY A 113 25.99 -5.53 -3.53
N GLU A 114 25.46 -6.26 -4.52
CA GLU A 114 25.31 -5.80 -5.90
C GLU A 114 24.54 -4.46 -6.01
N ALA A 115 23.58 -4.21 -5.14
CA ALA A 115 22.81 -2.96 -5.16
C ALA A 115 23.67 -1.74 -4.87
N SER A 116 24.68 -1.85 -3.99
CA SER A 116 25.63 -0.76 -3.70
C SER A 116 26.51 -0.45 -4.92
N VAL A 117 27.07 -1.47 -5.55
CA VAL A 117 27.88 -1.33 -6.76
C VAL A 117 27.08 -0.70 -7.91
N MET A 118 25.86 -1.17 -8.10
CA MET A 118 24.96 -0.60 -9.10
C MET A 118 24.61 0.86 -8.80
N TYR A 119 24.39 1.20 -7.53
CA TYR A 119 24.12 2.57 -7.12
C TYR A 119 25.29 3.49 -7.46
N GLU A 120 26.53 3.14 -7.07
CA GLU A 120 27.74 3.94 -7.36
C GLU A 120 27.88 4.21 -8.87
N ARG A 121 27.69 3.17 -9.68
CA ARG A 121 27.71 3.28 -11.15
C ARG A 121 26.64 4.19 -11.70
N TYR A 122 25.43 4.23 -11.11
CA TYR A 122 24.33 5.08 -11.57
C TYR A 122 24.46 6.50 -11.04
N ALA A 123 24.99 6.67 -9.83
CA ALA A 123 25.25 7.97 -9.23
C ALA A 123 26.34 8.74 -9.98
N SER A 124 27.45 8.06 -10.36
CA SER A 124 28.52 8.67 -11.18
C SER A 124 28.02 9.23 -12.53
N LYS A 125 26.96 8.62 -13.08
CA LYS A 125 26.28 9.07 -14.31
C LYS A 125 25.15 10.07 -14.08
N GLY A 126 24.91 10.52 -12.85
CA GLY A 126 23.83 11.45 -12.50
C GLY A 126 22.41 10.90 -12.69
N ILE A 127 22.24 9.56 -12.79
CA ILE A 127 20.95 8.92 -13.09
C ILE A 127 20.12 8.77 -11.82
N ILE A 128 20.71 8.24 -10.74
CA ILE A 128 20.08 8.03 -9.44
C ILE A 128 20.89 8.79 -8.38
N ASN A 129 20.23 9.62 -7.61
CA ASN A 129 20.86 10.32 -6.50
C ASN A 129 20.79 9.50 -5.19
N TRP A 130 21.58 9.93 -4.20
CA TRP A 130 21.64 9.28 -2.88
C TRP A 130 20.28 9.19 -2.20
N SER A 131 19.53 10.28 -2.20
CA SER A 131 18.22 10.35 -1.54
C SER A 131 17.21 9.35 -2.12
N SER A 132 17.23 9.13 -3.44
CA SER A 132 16.39 8.10 -4.08
C SER A 132 16.82 6.69 -3.72
N PHE A 133 18.13 6.43 -3.70
CA PHE A 133 18.67 5.13 -3.32
C PHE A 133 18.32 4.78 -1.87
N GLU A 134 18.56 5.72 -0.97
CA GLU A 134 18.22 5.62 0.45
C GLU A 134 16.73 5.31 0.64
N SER A 135 15.85 6.08 -0.02
CA SER A 135 14.40 5.87 0.04
C SER A 135 13.99 4.50 -0.49
N MET A 136 14.60 4.03 -1.59
CA MET A 136 14.31 2.70 -2.14
C MET A 136 14.79 1.58 -1.22
N ALA A 137 15.98 1.68 -0.64
CA ALA A 137 16.54 0.67 0.26
C ALA A 137 15.70 0.57 1.53
N GLN A 138 15.40 1.72 2.16
CA GLN A 138 14.57 1.76 3.37
C GLN A 138 13.15 1.23 3.12
N ALA A 139 12.49 1.65 2.05
CA ALA A 139 11.15 1.17 1.71
C ALA A 139 11.15 -0.35 1.39
N THR A 140 12.24 -0.87 0.79
CA THR A 140 12.37 -2.30 0.52
C THR A 140 12.54 -3.08 1.82
N LYS A 141 13.39 -2.62 2.74
CA LYS A 141 13.57 -3.22 4.07
C LYS A 141 12.25 -3.23 4.85
N GLN A 142 11.55 -2.09 4.93
CA GLN A 142 10.28 -1.99 5.63
C GLN A 142 9.19 -2.90 5.02
N GLY A 143 9.08 -2.94 3.72
CA GLY A 143 8.16 -3.85 3.02
C GLY A 143 8.49 -5.32 3.29
N TYR A 144 9.76 -5.65 3.44
CA TYR A 144 10.22 -6.97 3.80
C TYR A 144 9.85 -7.33 5.25
N LEU A 145 10.12 -6.45 6.21
CA LEU A 145 9.78 -6.64 7.63
C LEU A 145 8.26 -6.78 7.85
N LYS A 146 7.46 -5.99 7.14
CA LYS A 146 6.00 -6.11 7.18
C LYS A 146 5.51 -7.50 6.73
N ARG A 147 6.10 -8.05 5.66
CA ARG A 147 5.77 -9.39 5.16
C ARG A 147 6.19 -10.48 6.14
N ARG A 148 7.35 -10.35 6.77
CA ARG A 148 7.80 -11.29 7.79
C ARG A 148 6.83 -11.35 8.98
N LYS A 149 6.31 -10.20 9.44
CA LYS A 149 5.25 -10.19 10.46
C LYS A 149 4.01 -10.95 10.02
N GLN A 150 3.60 -10.81 8.76
CA GLN A 150 2.46 -11.55 8.22
C GLN A 150 2.75 -13.05 8.08
N ALA A 151 3.96 -13.42 7.69
CA ALA A 151 4.37 -14.80 7.54
C ALA A 151 4.48 -15.53 8.87
N ASN A 152 4.86 -14.85 9.94
CA ASN A 152 4.91 -15.42 11.30
C ASN A 152 3.51 -15.82 11.80
N SER A 153 2.45 -15.19 11.30
CA SER A 153 1.06 -15.60 11.60
C SER A 153 0.56 -16.76 10.73
N ASP A 154 1.09 -16.92 9.52
CA ASP A 154 0.58 -17.85 8.50
C ASP A 154 1.62 -18.91 8.06
N ASN A 155 2.81 -18.96 8.67
CA ASN A 155 3.95 -19.87 8.36
C ASN A 155 4.43 -19.89 6.90
N THR A 156 4.06 -18.91 6.06
CA THR A 156 4.42 -18.88 4.65
C THR A 156 4.98 -17.53 4.22
N LEU A 157 6.30 -17.45 4.03
CA LEU A 157 6.94 -16.26 3.48
C LEU A 157 6.85 -16.29 1.95
N LYS A 158 5.86 -15.61 1.39
CA LYS A 158 5.77 -15.44 -0.07
C LYS A 158 6.74 -14.34 -0.52
N VAL A 159 7.85 -14.75 -1.10
CA VAL A 159 8.82 -13.85 -1.74
C VAL A 159 8.15 -13.20 -2.96
N PRO A 160 8.15 -11.86 -3.12
CA PRO A 160 7.58 -11.25 -4.30
C PRO A 160 8.41 -11.58 -5.54
N ARG A 161 7.75 -12.17 -6.53
CA ARG A 161 8.34 -12.44 -7.85
C ARG A 161 8.36 -11.20 -8.75
N TYR A 162 7.52 -10.21 -8.44
CA TYR A 162 7.35 -8.99 -9.22
C TYR A 162 7.55 -7.77 -8.34
N VAL A 163 8.30 -6.81 -8.88
CA VAL A 163 8.55 -5.52 -8.23
C VAL A 163 7.87 -4.45 -9.07
N ASP A 164 6.79 -3.88 -8.56
CA ASP A 164 6.19 -2.68 -9.14
C ASP A 164 7.04 -1.46 -8.80
N PHE A 165 7.34 -0.65 -9.82
CA PHE A 165 8.20 0.50 -9.69
C PHE A 165 7.69 1.66 -10.54
N ASN A 166 6.73 2.40 -9.98
CA ASN A 166 6.08 3.53 -10.65
C ASN A 166 6.33 4.87 -9.95
N THR A 167 7.05 4.88 -8.83
CA THR A 167 7.37 6.11 -8.09
C THR A 167 8.81 6.09 -7.58
N LEU A 168 9.53 7.17 -7.86
CA LEU A 168 10.85 7.49 -7.33
C LEU A 168 10.69 8.49 -6.20
N TRP A 169 10.98 8.09 -4.95
CA TRP A 169 10.89 8.96 -3.78
C TRP A 169 12.22 9.63 -3.43
N TYR A 170 12.14 10.86 -2.94
CA TYR A 170 13.26 11.71 -2.53
C TYR A 170 12.99 12.25 -1.12
N ARG A 171 13.83 11.90 -0.15
CA ARG A 171 13.63 12.30 1.25
C ARG A 171 14.11 13.72 1.55
N LYS A 172 15.13 14.19 0.85
CA LYS A 172 15.66 15.55 1.04
C LYS A 172 15.18 16.43 -0.10
N CYS A 173 14.49 17.51 0.26
CA CYS A 173 13.84 18.43 -0.67
C CYS A 173 14.67 19.70 -0.90
N ASN A 174 15.99 19.60 -0.93
CA ASN A 174 16.86 20.76 -1.06
C ASN A 174 16.54 21.55 -2.35
N ASN A 175 15.62 22.51 -2.25
CA ASN A 175 15.25 23.44 -3.30
C ASN A 175 14.82 22.84 -4.65
N ASN A 176 14.41 21.57 -4.66
CA ASN A 176 13.94 20.92 -5.89
C ASN A 176 12.49 21.29 -6.23
N ILE A 177 11.68 21.59 -5.23
CA ILE A 177 10.30 22.04 -5.40
C ILE A 177 10.28 23.57 -5.35
N THR A 178 9.87 24.19 -6.44
CA THR A 178 9.76 25.66 -6.54
C THR A 178 8.38 26.03 -7.04
N PRO A 179 7.96 27.31 -6.95
CA PRO A 179 6.68 27.75 -7.52
C PRO A 179 6.54 27.41 -9.01
N ASP A 180 7.64 27.52 -9.77
CA ASP A 180 7.63 27.38 -11.22
C ASP A 180 7.68 25.93 -11.71
N GLY A 181 8.15 24.96 -10.86
CA GLY A 181 8.32 23.60 -11.29
C GLY A 181 9.23 22.76 -10.41
N LEU A 182 9.37 21.50 -10.82
CA LEU A 182 10.31 20.55 -10.22
C LEU A 182 11.69 20.70 -10.84
N ARG A 183 12.71 21.00 -10.03
CA ARG A 183 14.10 21.17 -10.47
C ARG A 183 14.93 19.92 -10.27
N PHE A 184 15.68 19.53 -11.29
CA PHE A 184 16.72 18.52 -11.22
C PHE A 184 18.05 19.05 -11.78
N GLY A 185 19.15 18.56 -11.24
CA GLY A 185 20.49 18.94 -11.72
C GLY A 185 21.42 19.42 -10.61
N LYS A 186 22.54 20.00 -10.99
CA LYS A 186 23.53 20.61 -10.09
C LYS A 186 23.25 22.12 -9.99
N ARG A 187 23.76 22.74 -8.91
CA ARG A 187 23.67 24.19 -8.73
C ARG A 187 24.25 24.91 -9.95
N GLY A 188 23.50 25.82 -10.55
CA GLY A 188 23.87 26.54 -11.75
C GLY A 188 23.49 25.88 -13.09
N ASN A 189 23.08 24.59 -13.06
CA ASN A 189 22.63 23.86 -14.24
C ASN A 189 21.42 22.98 -13.90
N TYR A 190 20.27 23.62 -13.68
CA TYR A 190 19.03 22.94 -13.37
C TYR A 190 18.18 22.78 -14.63
N ILE A 191 17.56 21.59 -14.76
CA ILE A 191 16.44 21.34 -15.63
C ILE A 191 15.19 21.58 -14.80
N VAL A 192 14.31 22.47 -15.24
CA VAL A 192 13.02 22.76 -14.58
C VAL A 192 11.91 22.10 -15.38
N PHE A 193 11.07 21.34 -14.70
CA PHE A 193 9.87 20.72 -15.25
C PHE A 193 8.65 21.47 -14.72
N PRO A 194 8.01 22.31 -15.55
CA PRO A 194 6.85 23.11 -15.11
C PRO A 194 5.70 22.23 -14.64
N TYR A 195 4.90 22.75 -13.71
CA TYR A 195 3.67 22.10 -13.31
C TYR A 195 2.54 22.39 -14.29
N ILE A 196 1.67 21.40 -14.49
CA ILE A 196 0.41 21.55 -15.19
C ILE A 196 -0.69 21.52 -14.14
N PHE A 197 -1.16 22.68 -13.75
CA PHE A 197 -2.23 22.84 -12.77
C PHE A 197 -3.61 22.54 -13.39
N LYS A 198 -4.51 22.01 -12.56
CA LYS A 198 -5.91 21.73 -12.92
C LYS A 198 -6.83 22.18 -11.80
N GLY A 199 -7.88 22.89 -12.14
CA GLY A 199 -8.87 23.37 -11.18
C GLY A 199 -8.23 24.18 -10.07
N THR A 200 -8.35 23.73 -8.83
CA THR A 200 -7.83 24.41 -7.62
C THR A 200 -6.41 24.00 -7.23
N ASP A 201 -5.70 23.25 -8.08
CA ASP A 201 -4.38 22.70 -7.73
C ASP A 201 -3.36 23.81 -7.46
N GLU A 202 -3.38 24.88 -8.23
CA GLU A 202 -2.48 26.02 -8.09
C GLU A 202 -2.66 26.72 -6.73
N ILE A 203 -3.89 27.04 -6.37
CA ILE A 203 -4.22 27.68 -5.09
C ILE A 203 -3.79 26.80 -3.91
N ARG A 204 -4.10 25.51 -3.98
CA ARG A 204 -3.75 24.53 -2.94
C ARG A 204 -2.24 24.36 -2.80
N PHE A 205 -1.53 24.34 -3.91
CA PHE A 205 -0.09 24.18 -3.93
C PHE A 205 0.62 25.43 -3.43
N THR A 206 0.23 26.62 -3.90
CA THR A 206 0.80 27.91 -3.45
C THR A 206 0.59 28.10 -1.95
N TYR A 207 -0.62 27.88 -1.45
CA TYR A 207 -0.91 27.92 -0.02
C TYR A 207 0.01 26.98 0.78
N ALA A 208 0.17 25.74 0.31
CA ALA A 208 0.99 24.76 1.00
C ALA A 208 2.49 25.10 0.94
N LEU A 209 2.96 25.60 -0.19
CA LEU A 209 4.37 25.94 -0.40
C LEU A 209 4.81 27.14 0.47
N GLU A 210 3.94 28.13 0.65
CA GLU A 210 4.22 29.32 1.44
C GLU A 210 4.18 29.07 2.96
N ARG A 211 3.33 28.14 3.41
CA ARG A 211 3.00 28.01 4.84
C ARG A 211 3.47 26.72 5.50
N GLN A 212 3.88 25.72 4.71
CA GLN A 212 4.11 24.38 5.24
C GLN A 212 5.47 23.82 4.83
N LYS A 213 5.97 22.91 5.66
CA LYS A 213 7.21 22.18 5.35
C LYS A 213 6.93 21.01 4.43
N ILE A 214 7.74 20.87 3.39
CA ILE A 214 7.78 19.69 2.56
C ILE A 214 8.55 18.61 3.30
N ALA A 215 7.89 17.49 3.60
CA ALA A 215 8.50 16.35 4.27
C ALA A 215 9.36 15.53 3.28
N TRP A 216 8.79 15.20 2.13
CA TRP A 216 9.46 14.53 0.99
C TRP A 216 8.65 14.71 -0.28
N TYR A 217 9.24 14.34 -1.41
CA TYR A 217 8.53 14.31 -2.67
C TYR A 217 8.87 13.04 -3.47
N GLY A 218 8.04 12.71 -4.44
CA GLY A 218 8.25 11.59 -5.33
C GLY A 218 7.88 11.95 -6.77
N VAL A 219 8.58 11.38 -7.73
CA VAL A 219 8.16 11.42 -9.14
C VAL A 219 7.45 10.13 -9.45
N LYS A 220 6.21 10.23 -9.89
CA LYS A 220 5.34 9.12 -10.27
C LYS A 220 5.17 9.10 -11.79
N ARG A 221 5.18 7.90 -12.38
CA ARG A 221 4.79 7.71 -13.77
C ARG A 221 3.49 6.91 -13.86
N THR A 222 2.66 7.30 -14.82
CA THR A 222 1.42 6.60 -15.15
C THR A 222 1.30 6.45 -16.66
N LEU A 223 0.70 5.38 -17.15
CA LEU A 223 0.38 5.24 -18.56
C LEU A 223 -0.92 5.96 -18.88
N ASP A 224 -0.92 6.76 -19.92
CA ASP A 224 -2.14 7.35 -20.47
C ASP A 224 -2.94 6.34 -21.31
N ARG A 225 -4.05 6.80 -21.90
CA ARG A 225 -4.90 5.99 -22.79
C ARG A 225 -4.20 5.56 -24.09
N HIS A 226 -3.11 6.21 -24.46
CA HIS A 226 -2.31 5.94 -25.66
C HIS A 226 -1.03 5.15 -25.34
N ASN A 227 -0.90 4.60 -24.13
CA ASN A 227 0.29 3.92 -23.61
C ASN A 227 1.56 4.82 -23.57
N LYS A 228 1.39 6.13 -23.49
CA LYS A 228 2.48 7.07 -23.26
C LYS A 228 2.65 7.29 -21.75
N TRP A 229 3.90 7.41 -21.32
CA TRP A 229 4.19 7.74 -19.93
C TRP A 229 3.86 9.19 -19.64
N LEU A 230 3.10 9.41 -18.60
CA LEU A 230 2.86 10.70 -17.97
C LEU A 230 3.58 10.73 -16.64
N TYR A 231 4.17 11.86 -16.33
CA TYR A 231 4.91 12.06 -15.09
C TYR A 231 4.21 13.09 -14.22
N SER A 232 4.14 12.79 -12.92
CA SER A 232 3.59 13.67 -11.89
C SER A 232 4.57 13.75 -10.73
N VAL A 233 4.61 14.88 -10.05
CA VAL A 233 5.26 14.99 -8.76
C VAL A 233 4.24 14.81 -7.64
N LEU A 234 4.58 13.99 -6.67
CA LEU A 234 3.86 13.80 -5.41
C LEU A 234 4.61 14.58 -4.36
N ILE A 235 4.03 15.63 -3.81
CA ILE A 235 4.66 16.47 -2.77
C ILE A 235 3.92 16.23 -1.47
N VAL A 236 4.65 15.78 -0.44
CA VAL A 236 4.09 15.46 0.88
C VAL A 236 4.36 16.62 1.82
N PHE A 237 3.29 17.23 2.31
CA PHE A 237 3.31 18.30 3.30
C PHE A 237 3.00 17.76 4.70
N SER A 238 3.54 18.43 5.72
CA SER A 238 3.46 17.95 7.12
C SER A 238 2.21 18.40 7.86
N GLU A 239 1.49 19.38 7.37
CA GLU A 239 0.40 20.05 8.08
C GLU A 239 -0.99 19.79 7.47
N VAL A 240 -1.97 20.61 7.82
CA VAL A 240 -3.38 20.46 7.40
C VAL A 240 -3.59 20.91 5.96
N PRO A 241 -4.37 20.19 5.13
CA PRO A 241 -4.66 20.58 3.76
C PRO A 241 -5.48 21.86 3.68
N TYR A 242 -5.23 22.64 2.60
CA TYR A 242 -6.06 23.80 2.27
C TYR A 242 -7.57 23.45 2.25
N GLY A 243 -8.38 24.31 2.82
CA GLY A 243 -9.85 24.16 2.83
C GLY A 243 -10.40 23.22 3.90
N LEU A 244 -9.54 22.74 4.84
CA LEU A 244 -9.98 22.21 6.12
C LEU A 244 -9.68 23.27 7.21
N PRO A 245 -10.58 23.47 8.17
CA PRO A 245 -10.30 24.33 9.34
C PRO A 245 -9.22 23.67 10.22
N GLU A 246 -8.63 24.43 11.12
CA GLU A 246 -7.62 23.94 12.06
C GLU A 246 -8.22 23.09 13.19
N SER A 247 -9.52 23.25 13.45
CA SER A 247 -10.28 22.52 14.46
C SER A 247 -11.68 22.15 13.93
N PRO A 248 -12.38 21.20 14.56
CA PRO A 248 -13.75 20.86 14.19
C PRO A 248 -14.68 22.06 14.42
N VAL A 249 -15.64 22.23 13.51
CA VAL A 249 -16.59 23.37 13.54
C VAL A 249 -17.71 23.13 14.55
N LYS A 250 -18.09 21.87 14.74
CA LYS A 250 -19.17 21.45 15.64
C LYS A 250 -18.69 20.39 16.62
N GLN A 251 -19.30 20.39 17.80
CA GLN A 251 -19.14 19.33 18.80
C GLN A 251 -20.22 18.29 18.60
N GLY A 252 -19.89 17.04 18.90
CA GLY A 252 -20.81 15.93 18.85
C GLY A 252 -20.14 14.63 18.41
N LYS A 253 -20.85 13.52 18.63
CA LYS A 253 -20.39 12.18 18.30
C LYS A 253 -21.01 11.70 17.00
N VAL A 254 -20.21 11.16 16.11
CA VAL A 254 -20.66 10.50 14.88
C VAL A 254 -20.26 9.04 14.89
N VAL A 255 -21.23 8.15 14.70
CA VAL A 255 -21.00 6.72 14.52
C VAL A 255 -21.13 6.40 13.03
N VAL A 256 -20.07 5.83 12.45
CA VAL A 256 -19.99 5.46 11.04
C VAL A 256 -19.95 3.94 10.93
N SER A 257 -21.01 3.32 10.49
CA SER A 257 -21.04 1.88 10.18
C SER A 257 -20.59 1.66 8.73
N VAL A 258 -19.54 0.88 8.54
CA VAL A 258 -18.93 0.63 7.24
C VAL A 258 -19.06 -0.85 6.89
N ASP A 259 -19.96 -1.13 5.96
CA ASP A 259 -20.12 -2.45 5.34
C ASP A 259 -19.39 -2.47 3.97
N VAL A 260 -19.45 -3.59 3.26
CA VAL A 260 -18.74 -3.73 1.97
C VAL A 260 -19.33 -2.78 0.90
N ASP A 261 -20.63 -2.57 0.92
CA ASP A 261 -21.39 -1.85 -0.10
C ASP A 261 -22.10 -0.59 0.44
N LYS A 262 -22.26 -0.45 1.75
CA LYS A 262 -23.05 0.61 2.37
C LYS A 262 -22.28 1.33 3.48
N LEU A 263 -22.54 2.63 3.58
CA LEU A 263 -22.18 3.47 4.71
C LEU A 263 -23.46 3.93 5.41
N ALA A 264 -23.58 3.61 6.68
CA ALA A 264 -24.59 4.23 7.56
C ALA A 264 -23.86 5.22 8.48
N ILE A 265 -24.28 6.48 8.43
CA ILE A 265 -23.72 7.55 9.28
C ILE A 265 -24.81 7.97 10.24
N LYS A 266 -24.61 7.71 11.52
CA LYS A 266 -25.48 8.17 12.60
C LYS A 266 -24.81 9.33 13.32
N THR A 267 -25.43 10.49 13.25
CA THR A 267 -24.98 11.68 13.97
C THR A 267 -25.73 11.73 15.30
N LEU A 268 -25.01 11.55 16.40
CA LEU A 268 -25.56 11.74 17.73
C LEU A 268 -25.24 13.18 18.16
N ASN A 269 -26.15 14.07 17.82
CA ASN A 269 -26.15 15.41 18.43
C ASN A 269 -26.90 15.33 19.76
N VAL A 270 -26.59 16.23 20.71
CA VAL A 270 -27.19 16.27 22.04
C VAL A 270 -28.74 16.39 21.95
N ASP A 271 -29.25 16.91 20.83
CA ASP A 271 -30.67 17.21 20.65
C ASP A 271 -31.37 16.42 19.51
N THR A 272 -30.65 15.81 18.61
CA THR A 272 -31.25 15.08 17.46
C THR A 272 -30.41 13.89 17.01
N GLU A 273 -31.04 12.71 16.92
CA GLU A 273 -30.44 11.55 16.26
C GLU A 273 -30.81 11.58 14.76
N GLU A 274 -29.85 11.96 13.92
CA GLU A 274 -30.01 11.85 12.47
C GLU A 274 -29.23 10.66 11.95
N GLU A 275 -29.85 9.81 11.16
CA GLU A 275 -29.21 8.69 10.49
C GLU A 275 -29.27 8.88 8.96
N VAL A 276 -28.11 8.90 8.32
CA VAL A 276 -27.98 9.10 6.88
C VAL A 276 -27.26 7.91 6.26
N PHE A 277 -27.85 7.36 5.21
CA PHE A 277 -27.30 6.23 4.48
C PHE A 277 -26.66 6.69 3.17
N PHE A 278 -25.44 6.22 2.93
CA PHE A 278 -24.74 6.40 1.67
C PHE A 278 -24.41 5.05 1.06
N ASP A 279 -24.72 4.89 -0.21
CA ASP A 279 -24.26 3.75 -0.98
C ASP A 279 -22.80 3.99 -1.40
N ILE A 280 -21.88 3.11 -0.99
CA ILE A 280 -20.48 3.17 -1.40
C ILE A 280 -20.34 2.64 -2.84
N ALA A 281 -21.22 1.71 -3.22
CA ALA A 281 -21.25 1.13 -4.55
C ALA A 281 -21.59 2.22 -5.57
N ASN A 282 -20.54 2.79 -6.14
CA ASN A 282 -20.66 3.81 -7.16
C ASN A 282 -20.72 3.16 -8.55
N ASP A 283 -21.78 2.38 -8.81
CA ASP A 283 -21.97 1.75 -10.10
C ASP A 283 -22.69 2.68 -11.09
N PHE A 284 -21.96 3.60 -11.68
CA PHE A 284 -22.43 4.37 -12.83
C PHE A 284 -22.43 3.55 -14.14
N GLY A 285 -22.84 2.28 -14.10
CA GLY A 285 -22.76 1.34 -15.24
C GLY A 285 -21.32 0.96 -15.61
N TYR A 286 -20.39 1.11 -14.66
CA TYR A 286 -19.00 0.75 -14.87
C TYR A 286 -18.74 -0.74 -14.78
N SER A 287 -19.53 -1.48 -14.00
CA SER A 287 -19.44 -2.94 -13.86
C SER A 287 -19.69 -3.64 -15.20
N GLU A 288 -20.73 -3.25 -15.91
CA GLU A 288 -21.04 -3.77 -17.25
C GLU A 288 -19.94 -3.48 -18.26
N LYS A 289 -19.43 -2.23 -18.27
CA LYS A 289 -18.32 -1.83 -19.14
C LYS A 289 -17.02 -2.58 -18.82
N LEU A 290 -16.73 -2.84 -17.56
CA LEU A 290 -15.59 -3.65 -17.15
C LEU A 290 -15.73 -5.08 -17.63
N SER A 291 -16.90 -5.71 -17.41
CA SER A 291 -17.22 -7.05 -17.88
C SER A 291 -17.12 -7.18 -19.41
N TYR A 292 -17.58 -6.17 -20.14
CA TYR A 292 -17.41 -6.10 -21.59
C TYR A 292 -15.93 -6.12 -21.98
N TYR A 293 -15.09 -5.26 -21.36
CA TYR A 293 -13.66 -5.25 -21.67
C TYR A 293 -12.95 -6.53 -21.27
N ASP A 294 -13.36 -7.17 -20.16
CA ASP A 294 -12.79 -8.46 -19.74
C ASP A 294 -13.06 -9.55 -20.76
N ARG A 295 -14.32 -9.65 -21.21
CA ARG A 295 -14.70 -10.58 -22.27
C ARG A 295 -13.92 -10.34 -23.56
N LYS A 296 -13.84 -9.09 -24.02
CA LYS A 296 -13.12 -8.73 -25.25
C LYS A 296 -11.62 -8.96 -25.16
N LEU A 297 -11.02 -8.76 -24.01
CA LEU A 297 -9.61 -9.05 -23.76
C LEU A 297 -9.34 -10.57 -23.79
N GLU A 298 -10.25 -11.36 -23.21
CA GLU A 298 -10.14 -12.81 -23.23
C GLU A 298 -10.33 -13.36 -24.64
N GLU A 299 -11.32 -12.89 -25.39
CA GLU A 299 -11.51 -13.23 -26.82
C GLU A 299 -10.25 -12.95 -27.63
N SER A 300 -9.71 -11.73 -27.52
CA SER A 300 -8.49 -11.32 -28.23
C SER A 300 -7.27 -12.15 -27.80
N ARG A 301 -7.18 -12.53 -26.53
CA ARG A 301 -6.10 -13.37 -26.00
C ARG A 301 -6.15 -14.79 -26.55
N ARG A 302 -7.35 -15.39 -26.59
CA ARG A 302 -7.58 -16.73 -27.15
C ARG A 302 -7.26 -16.80 -28.64
N GLN A 303 -7.77 -15.82 -29.40
CA GLN A 303 -7.50 -15.73 -30.86
C GLN A 303 -6.02 -15.63 -31.20
N SER A 304 -5.26 -14.91 -30.37
CA SER A 304 -3.83 -14.68 -30.60
C SER A 304 -2.91 -15.75 -30.05
N ASN A 305 -3.42 -16.68 -29.25
CA ASN A 305 -2.63 -17.70 -28.56
C ASN A 305 -3.42 -19.01 -28.42
N PRO A 306 -3.92 -19.59 -29.51
CA PRO A 306 -4.77 -20.79 -29.44
C PRO A 306 -4.03 -21.98 -28.78
N ASP A 307 -2.73 -22.11 -29.01
CA ASP A 307 -1.89 -23.21 -28.47
C ASP A 307 -1.76 -23.19 -26.94
N ASN A 308 -2.08 -22.07 -26.31
CA ASN A 308 -2.02 -21.92 -24.84
C ASN A 308 -3.29 -22.41 -24.12
N TYR A 309 -4.30 -22.89 -24.87
CA TYR A 309 -5.58 -23.33 -24.32
C TYR A 309 -5.83 -24.82 -24.57
N ASN A 310 -6.53 -25.44 -23.64
CA ASN A 310 -7.08 -26.78 -23.80
C ASN A 310 -8.37 -26.75 -24.63
N VAL A 311 -8.86 -27.91 -25.02
CA VAL A 311 -10.12 -28.06 -25.79
C VAL A 311 -11.32 -27.53 -25.02
N ASP A 312 -11.32 -27.63 -23.68
CA ASP A 312 -12.34 -27.10 -22.78
C ASP A 312 -12.24 -25.54 -22.58
N GLY A 313 -11.27 -24.91 -23.24
CA GLY A 313 -11.04 -23.47 -23.12
C GLY A 313 -10.30 -23.04 -21.86
N THR A 314 -9.82 -23.96 -21.03
CA THR A 314 -8.94 -23.67 -19.90
C THR A 314 -7.52 -23.40 -20.39
N VAL A 315 -6.77 -22.64 -19.59
CA VAL A 315 -5.38 -22.34 -19.92
C VAL A 315 -4.50 -23.54 -19.55
N LYS A 316 -3.70 -24.06 -20.50
CA LYS A 316 -2.75 -25.17 -20.26
C LYS A 316 -1.81 -24.87 -19.10
N GLU A 317 -1.38 -25.86 -18.35
CA GLU A 317 -0.38 -25.72 -17.28
C GLU A 317 1.04 -25.51 -17.81
N GLY A 318 1.93 -24.90 -17.03
CA GLY A 318 3.36 -24.70 -17.33
C GLY A 318 3.73 -23.30 -17.83
N LYS A 319 4.99 -23.14 -18.27
CA LYS A 319 5.49 -21.89 -18.85
C LYS A 319 4.98 -21.71 -20.26
N ARG A 320 4.50 -20.51 -20.59
CA ARG A 320 4.02 -20.14 -21.93
C ARG A 320 4.40 -18.70 -22.27
N SER A 321 4.52 -18.46 -23.56
CA SER A 321 4.62 -17.11 -24.10
C SER A 321 3.24 -16.62 -24.50
N TRP A 322 2.98 -15.32 -24.28
CA TRP A 322 1.72 -14.68 -24.64
C TRP A 322 1.97 -13.58 -25.65
N VAL A 323 1.42 -13.76 -26.84
CA VAL A 323 1.42 -12.72 -27.87
C VAL A 323 0.30 -11.72 -27.55
N LYS A 324 0.66 -10.44 -27.45
CA LYS A 324 -0.29 -9.35 -27.20
C LYS A 324 -0.40 -8.51 -28.48
N THR A 325 -1.50 -8.66 -29.18
CA THR A 325 -1.78 -7.88 -30.39
C THR A 325 -1.99 -6.42 -30.12
N LYS A 326 -1.96 -5.60 -31.16
CA LYS A 326 -2.30 -4.16 -31.08
C LYS A 326 -3.71 -3.96 -30.55
N ASN A 327 -4.66 -4.78 -30.99
CA ASN A 327 -6.05 -4.74 -30.49
C ASN A 327 -6.14 -5.04 -29.00
N TYR A 328 -5.48 -6.12 -28.54
CA TYR A 328 -5.40 -6.44 -27.11
C TYR A 328 -4.88 -5.27 -26.27
N ASN A 329 -3.78 -4.65 -26.72
CA ASN A 329 -3.17 -3.52 -26.00
C ASN A 329 -4.11 -2.28 -25.98
N THR A 330 -4.85 -2.04 -27.05
CA THR A 330 -5.86 -0.96 -27.11
C THR A 330 -7.01 -1.20 -26.14
N LEU A 331 -7.57 -2.41 -26.11
CA LEU A 331 -8.62 -2.78 -25.17
C LEU A 331 -8.14 -2.67 -23.71
N LEU A 332 -6.92 -3.13 -23.44
CA LEU A 332 -6.31 -3.03 -22.12
C LEU A 332 -6.11 -1.56 -21.68
N ALA A 333 -5.71 -0.69 -22.59
CA ALA A 333 -5.59 0.74 -22.32
C ALA A 333 -6.96 1.38 -22.00
N ARG A 334 -7.99 1.03 -22.75
CA ARG A 334 -9.37 1.48 -22.48
C ARG A 334 -9.88 1.00 -21.12
N LYS A 335 -9.65 -0.27 -20.78
CA LYS A 335 -9.98 -0.82 -19.46
C LYS A 335 -9.25 -0.08 -18.33
N ARG A 336 -7.95 0.21 -18.49
CA ARG A 336 -7.18 1.00 -17.52
C ARG A 336 -7.74 2.40 -17.35
N THR A 337 -8.10 3.06 -18.43
CA THR A 337 -8.73 4.39 -18.38
C THR A 337 -10.05 4.36 -17.62
N LEU A 338 -10.87 3.32 -17.81
CA LEU A 338 -12.11 3.14 -17.08
C LEU A 338 -11.86 2.96 -15.59
N TRP A 339 -10.92 2.09 -15.21
CA TRP A 339 -10.50 1.91 -13.81
C TRP A 339 -10.00 3.21 -13.19
N HIS A 340 -9.26 4.01 -13.93
CA HIS A 340 -8.82 5.32 -13.45
C HIS A 340 -10.00 6.26 -13.15
N LYS A 341 -11.00 6.30 -14.04
CA LYS A 341 -12.24 7.09 -13.83
C LYS A 341 -12.99 6.63 -12.59
N ILE A 342 -13.21 5.32 -12.44
CA ILE A 342 -13.86 4.72 -11.27
C ILE A 342 -13.14 5.14 -9.98
N LYS A 343 -11.83 4.95 -9.95
CA LYS A 343 -11.00 5.29 -8.79
C LYS A 343 -11.08 6.79 -8.46
N GLN A 344 -11.04 7.65 -9.46
CA GLN A 344 -11.10 9.10 -9.25
C GLN A 344 -12.46 9.52 -8.72
N SER A 345 -13.56 9.09 -9.36
CA SER A 345 -14.92 9.38 -8.92
C SER A 345 -15.18 8.91 -7.48
N ARG A 346 -14.74 7.68 -7.15
CA ARG A 346 -14.85 7.15 -5.79
C ARG A 346 -14.05 8.00 -4.79
N LYS A 347 -12.84 8.38 -5.14
CA LYS A 347 -11.97 9.21 -4.30
C LYS A 347 -12.62 10.57 -4.03
N ASP A 348 -13.15 11.22 -5.05
CA ASP A 348 -13.80 12.54 -4.91
C ASP A 348 -15.03 12.44 -3.99
N ARG A 349 -15.84 11.40 -4.15
CA ARG A 349 -16.98 11.12 -3.28
C ARG A 349 -16.55 10.88 -1.83
N PHE A 350 -15.52 10.05 -1.60
CA PHE A 350 -15.01 9.80 -0.26
C PHE A 350 -14.46 11.07 0.38
N HIS A 351 -13.76 11.91 -0.38
CA HIS A 351 -13.29 13.19 0.13
C HIS A 351 -14.44 14.12 0.55
N SER A 352 -15.55 14.14 -0.20
CA SER A 352 -16.74 14.91 0.12
C SER A 352 -17.39 14.42 1.41
N ILE A 353 -17.70 13.13 1.49
CA ILE A 353 -18.37 12.53 2.65
C ILE A 353 -17.50 12.66 3.90
N THR A 354 -16.24 12.28 3.82
CA THR A 354 -15.35 12.37 4.99
C THR A 354 -15.11 13.82 5.44
N LYS A 355 -15.13 14.79 4.50
CA LYS A 355 -15.07 16.22 4.87
C LYS A 355 -16.32 16.63 5.63
N ALA A 356 -17.50 16.25 5.16
CA ALA A 356 -18.76 16.55 5.84
C ALA A 356 -18.81 15.97 7.26
N ILE A 357 -18.33 14.72 7.45
CA ILE A 357 -18.28 14.09 8.78
C ILE A 357 -17.37 14.90 9.73
N VAL A 358 -16.12 15.10 9.36
CA VAL A 358 -15.13 15.73 10.27
C VAL A 358 -15.41 17.20 10.58
N LEU A 359 -16.23 17.89 9.78
CA LEU A 359 -16.65 19.26 10.07
C LEU A 359 -17.79 19.34 11.09
N ASN A 360 -18.48 18.23 11.34
CA ASN A 360 -19.70 18.17 12.15
C ASN A 360 -19.56 17.38 13.44
N CYS A 361 -18.36 17.03 13.88
CA CYS A 361 -18.13 16.26 15.11
C CYS A 361 -16.74 16.48 15.68
N ASP A 362 -16.56 16.16 16.97
CA ASP A 362 -15.30 16.08 17.67
C ASP A 362 -14.98 14.66 18.18
N GLU A 363 -15.93 13.71 18.03
CA GLU A 363 -15.74 12.29 18.28
C GLU A 363 -16.26 11.45 17.10
N ILE A 364 -15.44 10.51 16.62
CA ILE A 364 -15.80 9.57 15.55
C ILE A 364 -15.59 8.13 16.03
N VAL A 365 -16.64 7.33 15.93
CA VAL A 365 -16.59 5.88 16.16
C VAL A 365 -16.90 5.17 14.84
N VAL A 366 -15.95 4.38 14.33
CA VAL A 366 -16.14 3.59 13.10
C VAL A 366 -16.41 2.14 13.48
N ILE A 367 -17.59 1.64 13.05
CA ILE A 367 -17.96 0.24 13.16
C ILE A 367 -17.78 -0.39 11.78
N LYS A 368 -16.87 -1.36 11.65
CA LYS A 368 -16.51 -1.98 10.37
C LYS A 368 -16.63 -3.49 10.38
N GLU A 369 -16.88 -4.08 9.24
CA GLU A 369 -16.74 -5.52 9.02
C GLU A 369 -15.26 -5.95 9.00
N ASP A 370 -14.99 -7.23 9.30
CA ASP A 370 -13.66 -7.82 9.05
C ASP A 370 -13.47 -8.08 7.54
N PHE A 371 -13.13 -7.04 6.79
CA PHE A 371 -12.91 -7.13 5.35
C PHE A 371 -11.82 -8.15 4.97
N LYS A 372 -10.85 -8.41 5.86
CA LYS A 372 -9.81 -9.38 5.63
C LYS A 372 -10.35 -10.81 5.69
N ALA A 373 -11.23 -11.08 6.65
CA ALA A 373 -11.91 -12.37 6.75
C ALA A 373 -12.86 -12.60 5.55
N LEU A 374 -13.56 -11.53 5.12
CA LEU A 374 -14.46 -11.59 3.96
C LEU A 374 -13.74 -11.82 2.63
N GLN A 375 -12.45 -11.48 2.52
CA GLN A 375 -11.64 -11.75 1.33
C GLN A 375 -11.05 -13.17 1.29
N LYS A 376 -11.02 -13.88 2.42
CA LYS A 376 -10.49 -15.25 2.45
C LYS A 376 -11.40 -16.15 1.60
N ARG A 377 -10.78 -16.99 0.77
CA ARG A 377 -11.52 -18.08 0.13
C ARG A 377 -11.97 -19.07 1.19
N LYS A 378 -13.21 -19.55 1.11
CA LYS A 378 -13.63 -20.68 1.91
C LYS A 378 -12.84 -21.91 1.44
N ASP A 379 -12.47 -22.76 2.38
CA ASP A 379 -11.92 -24.05 2.07
C ASP A 379 -12.97 -24.87 1.32
N TYR A 380 -12.51 -25.68 0.38
CA TYR A 380 -13.33 -26.62 -0.36
C TYR A 380 -13.91 -27.63 0.63
N ASN A 381 -15.23 -27.72 0.72
CA ASN A 381 -15.86 -28.76 1.53
C ASN A 381 -15.86 -30.07 0.73
N SER A 382 -14.95 -30.98 1.08
CA SER A 382 -14.79 -32.29 0.44
C SER A 382 -16.02 -33.19 0.57
N GLU A 383 -16.83 -32.98 1.62
CA GLU A 383 -18.05 -33.79 1.84
C GLU A 383 -19.20 -33.40 0.92
N GLU A 384 -19.31 -32.09 0.59
CA GLU A 384 -20.40 -31.60 -0.28
C GLU A 384 -19.97 -31.42 -1.75
N MET A 385 -18.71 -31.63 -2.09
CA MET A 385 -18.14 -31.36 -3.42
C MET A 385 -18.48 -29.96 -3.97
N LYS A 386 -18.79 -29.01 -3.12
CA LYS A 386 -19.19 -27.66 -3.50
C LYS A 386 -18.24 -26.61 -2.97
N TRP A 387 -17.82 -25.71 -3.86
CA TRP A 387 -17.26 -24.44 -3.45
C TRP A 387 -18.40 -23.58 -2.92
N MET A 388 -18.31 -23.16 -1.66
CA MET A 388 -19.33 -22.29 -1.10
C MET A 388 -19.25 -20.91 -1.77
N ASP A 389 -20.18 -20.64 -2.69
CA ASP A 389 -20.19 -19.49 -3.61
C ASP A 389 -20.21 -18.11 -2.98
N SER A 390 -20.67 -17.97 -1.73
CA SER A 390 -20.94 -16.69 -1.10
C SER A 390 -19.73 -15.79 -0.83
N ARG A 391 -18.49 -16.30 -0.91
CA ARG A 391 -17.28 -15.52 -0.61
C ARG A 391 -16.45 -15.07 -1.82
N LYS A 392 -16.66 -15.64 -3.00
CA LYS A 392 -16.01 -15.17 -4.23
C LYS A 392 -16.46 -13.76 -4.64
N GLN A 393 -17.71 -13.43 -4.38
CA GLN A 393 -18.30 -12.14 -4.74
C GLN A 393 -17.78 -11.01 -3.87
N LYS A 394 -17.68 -11.19 -2.54
CA LYS A 394 -17.28 -10.11 -1.62
C LYS A 394 -15.84 -9.61 -1.83
N GLY A 395 -14.91 -10.44 -2.27
CA GLY A 395 -13.56 -9.99 -2.58
C GLY A 395 -13.48 -9.00 -3.75
N ALA A 396 -14.30 -9.20 -4.80
CA ALA A 396 -14.40 -8.30 -5.94
C ALA A 396 -15.11 -6.99 -5.53
N GLU A 397 -16.17 -7.07 -4.75
CA GLU A 397 -16.91 -5.93 -4.21
C GLU A 397 -16.04 -5.06 -3.30
N ILE A 398 -15.28 -5.68 -2.36
CA ILE A 398 -14.35 -4.97 -1.49
C ILE A 398 -13.28 -4.25 -2.31
N MET A 399 -12.77 -4.87 -3.37
CA MET A 399 -11.79 -4.23 -4.26
C MET A 399 -12.43 -3.07 -5.04
N PHE A 400 -13.66 -3.23 -5.50
CA PHE A 400 -14.38 -2.22 -6.27
C PHE A 400 -14.80 -1.04 -5.39
N ASN A 401 -15.43 -1.30 -4.25
CA ASN A 401 -15.96 -0.29 -3.34
C ASN A 401 -14.89 0.33 -2.44
N ALA A 402 -13.81 -0.40 -2.16
CA ALA A 402 -12.68 0.00 -1.33
C ALA A 402 -13.07 0.65 0.03
N PRO A 403 -13.89 -0.01 0.87
CA PRO A 403 -14.36 0.56 2.14
C PRO A 403 -13.21 0.90 3.08
N TYR A 404 -12.09 0.17 2.99
CA TYR A 404 -10.90 0.45 3.77
C TYR A 404 -10.24 1.78 3.36
N GLU A 405 -10.27 2.18 2.08
CA GLU A 405 -9.77 3.47 1.60
C GLU A 405 -10.57 4.63 2.22
N PHE A 406 -11.88 4.45 2.40
CA PHE A 406 -12.74 5.41 3.09
C PHE A 406 -12.36 5.56 4.57
N ILE A 407 -12.20 4.45 5.30
CA ILE A 407 -11.84 4.43 6.72
C ILE A 407 -10.48 5.14 6.94
N GLU A 408 -9.48 4.80 6.15
CA GLU A 408 -8.16 5.44 6.23
C GLU A 408 -8.21 6.95 5.95
N LEU A 409 -9.02 7.37 4.98
CA LEU A 409 -9.20 8.78 4.65
C LEU A 409 -9.92 9.54 5.78
N LEU A 410 -10.93 8.91 6.39
CA LEU A 410 -11.64 9.49 7.53
C LEU A 410 -10.71 9.64 8.73
N LYS A 411 -9.97 8.58 9.06
CA LYS A 411 -8.94 8.59 10.12
C LYS A 411 -7.88 9.67 9.91
N GLN A 412 -7.40 9.81 8.69
CA GLN A 412 -6.42 10.83 8.34
C GLN A 412 -6.97 12.24 8.58
N LYS A 413 -8.20 12.52 8.16
CA LYS A 413 -8.83 13.83 8.38
C LYS A 413 -9.13 14.10 9.85
N ALA A 414 -9.61 13.09 10.59
CA ALA A 414 -9.82 13.19 12.03
C ALA A 414 -8.51 13.55 12.75
N THR A 415 -7.40 12.90 12.37
CA THR A 415 -6.06 13.22 12.91
C THR A 415 -5.64 14.65 12.61
N TYR A 416 -5.96 15.21 11.42
CA TYR A 416 -5.63 16.60 11.10
C TYR A 416 -6.34 17.61 11.97
N LEU A 417 -7.57 17.32 12.38
CA LEU A 417 -8.42 18.22 13.17
C LEU A 417 -8.36 17.94 14.67
N GLY A 418 -7.54 16.95 15.11
CA GLY A 418 -7.48 16.56 16.52
C GLY A 418 -8.74 15.86 17.04
N ILE A 419 -9.58 15.32 16.14
CA ILE A 419 -10.82 14.64 16.49
C ILE A 419 -10.51 13.28 17.13
N SER A 420 -11.22 12.94 18.21
CA SER A 420 -11.17 11.62 18.84
C SER A 420 -11.67 10.56 17.84
N TYR A 421 -10.86 9.51 17.62
CA TYR A 421 -11.16 8.49 16.60
C TYR A 421 -10.95 7.09 17.15
N SER A 422 -11.97 6.25 17.04
CA SER A 422 -11.92 4.84 17.45
C SER A 422 -12.50 3.92 16.37
N GLU A 423 -12.04 2.66 16.34
CA GLU A 423 -12.51 1.63 15.40
C GLU A 423 -13.00 0.40 16.17
N ILE A 424 -14.19 -0.07 15.85
CA ILE A 424 -14.80 -1.29 16.40
C ILE A 424 -15.05 -2.25 15.23
N THR A 425 -14.63 -3.49 15.36
CA THR A 425 -14.95 -4.53 14.35
C THR A 425 -16.21 -5.25 14.81
N LYS A 426 -17.20 -5.37 13.91
CA LYS A 426 -18.42 -6.17 14.18
C LYS A 426 -17.98 -7.61 14.45
N GLU A 427 -18.31 -8.12 15.62
CA GLU A 427 -18.18 -9.55 15.90
C GLU A 427 -19.15 -10.31 15.02
N LYS A 428 -18.75 -11.49 14.56
CA LYS A 428 -19.67 -12.37 13.84
C LYS A 428 -20.72 -12.87 14.81
N GLN A 429 -21.98 -12.44 14.59
CA GLN A 429 -23.13 -13.11 15.16
C GLN A 429 -23.29 -14.50 14.57
#